data_4d65eff8e505f818ae195f8e0bb46e7a
#
_entry.id   4d65eff8e505f818ae195f8e0bb46e7a
#
_cell.length_a   1.000
_cell.length_b   1.000
_cell.length_c   1.000
_cell.angle_alpha   90.00
_cell.angle_beta   90.00
_cell.angle_gamma   90.00
#
_symmetry.space_group_name_H-M   'P 1'
#
loop_
_entity.id
_entity.type
_entity.pdbx_description
1 polymer ?
#
loop_
_entity_poly.entity_id
_entity_poly.type
_entity_poly.pdbx_seq_one_letter_code
_entity_poly.pdbx_strand_id
1 'polypeptide(L)'
;MKSTTSIAIAAMVLFSLATDDAQAQLPDPGVDIDTARTAVVITDPQNDFLSPDGVTWGLVGASVTANKTVENIENLIKAAKGVGMPVFISPHYYYPTDDGWKFGGAVETMMHSVNMFGRTGALTTEGFNGSGADWLERYKPLIEDGKTIVVSPHKVYGPDTNDLVLQLRKRGVDKVILAGMSANLCTESHLRELLEQGFEVAVVADATAAAQVPGLDGYAAAVTNFRFLANSVLTTDEFVSRADGAGAR
;
A
#
# COMPACT_ATOMS: atom_id res chain seq x y z
N MET A 1 79.52 14.00 45.27
CA MET A 1 78.57 14.40 44.18
C MET A 1 77.73 13.20 43.86
N LYS A 2 76.49 13.21 44.34
CA LYS A 2 75.48 12.11 44.06
C LYS A 2 74.43 12.69 43.10
N SER A 3 74.39 12.11 41.90
CA SER A 3 73.44 12.48 40.90
C SER A 3 72.15 11.69 41.17
N THR A 4 71.05 12.38 41.39
CA THR A 4 69.72 11.81 41.52
C THR A 4 68.99 11.94 40.19
N THR A 5 68.78 10.82 39.51
CA THR A 5 68.01 10.75 38.27
C THR A 5 66.53 10.61 38.62
N SER A 6 65.74 11.63 38.30
CA SER A 6 64.25 11.57 38.43
C SER A 6 63.64 10.88 37.22
N ILE A 7 62.92 9.83 37.45
CA ILE A 7 62.11 9.14 36.43
C ILE A 7 60.70 9.76 36.44
N ALA A 8 60.36 10.44 35.35
CA ALA A 8 59.01 10.94 35.13
C ALA A 8 58.14 9.79 34.55
N ILE A 9 57.14 9.34 35.29
CA ILE A 9 56.13 8.41 34.81
C ILE A 9 55.03 9.21 34.10
N ALA A 10 55.01 9.12 32.79
CA ALA A 10 53.89 9.66 32.01
C ALA A 10 52.68 8.70 32.10
N ALA A 11 51.64 9.15 32.78
CA ALA A 11 50.38 8.46 32.80
C ALA A 11 49.64 8.69 31.47
N MET A 12 49.56 7.68 30.64
CA MET A 12 48.82 7.68 29.40
C MET A 12 47.33 7.44 29.73
N VAL A 13 46.53 8.49 29.74
CA VAL A 13 45.07 8.37 29.87
C VAL A 13 44.52 7.92 28.52
N LEU A 14 44.19 6.66 28.42
CA LEU A 14 43.42 6.12 27.29
C LEU A 14 41.98 6.65 27.40
N PHE A 15 41.64 7.65 26.62
CA PHE A 15 40.27 8.00 26.34
C PHE A 15 39.70 6.92 25.43
N SER A 16 38.93 5.99 26.00
CA SER A 16 38.04 5.12 25.27
C SER A 16 36.93 5.99 24.67
N LEU A 17 37.04 6.33 23.39
CA LEU A 17 35.92 6.83 22.61
C LEU A 17 34.94 5.67 22.46
N ALA A 18 33.94 5.59 23.35
CA ALA A 18 32.74 4.82 23.08
C ALA A 18 32.07 5.48 21.87
N THR A 19 32.25 4.91 20.71
CA THR A 19 31.38 5.19 19.56
C THR A 19 30.04 4.60 19.93
N ASP A 20 29.13 5.43 20.46
CA ASP A 20 27.71 5.12 20.39
C ASP A 20 27.39 4.99 18.90
N ASP A 21 27.34 3.75 18.41
CA ASP A 21 26.65 3.42 17.16
C ASP A 21 25.16 3.66 17.40
N ALA A 22 24.77 4.92 17.46
CA ALA A 22 23.40 5.33 17.29
C ALA A 22 23.03 4.96 15.85
N GLN A 23 22.58 3.72 15.64
CA GLN A 23 21.95 3.34 14.38
C GLN A 23 20.85 4.37 14.12
N ALA A 24 21.00 5.14 13.06
CA ALA A 24 20.00 6.11 12.65
C ALA A 24 18.69 5.35 12.36
N GLN A 25 17.78 5.39 13.31
CA GLN A 25 16.45 4.79 13.15
C GLN A 25 15.54 5.85 12.57
N LEU A 26 14.82 5.49 11.49
CA LEU A 26 13.79 6.37 10.94
C LEU A 26 12.69 6.60 12.00
N PRO A 27 12.22 7.84 12.16
CA PRO A 27 11.08 8.10 13.02
C PRO A 27 9.84 7.38 12.51
N ASP A 28 9.00 6.93 13.43
CA ASP A 28 7.63 6.48 13.15
C ASP A 28 6.68 7.48 13.84
N PRO A 29 6.19 8.50 13.11
CA PRO A 29 5.28 9.49 13.69
C PRO A 29 3.94 8.88 14.10
N GLY A 30 3.60 7.70 13.57
CA GLY A 30 2.34 7.03 13.85
C GLY A 30 1.16 7.66 13.12
N VAL A 31 0.04 6.94 13.13
CA VAL A 31 -1.28 7.45 12.74
C VAL A 31 -2.24 7.15 13.89
N ASP A 32 -2.86 8.19 14.46
CA ASP A 32 -3.95 8.02 15.40
C ASP A 32 -5.24 7.74 14.64
N ILE A 33 -5.89 6.62 14.95
CA ILE A 33 -7.11 6.20 14.26
C ILE A 33 -8.32 6.89 14.93
N ASP A 34 -8.86 7.85 14.20
CA ASP A 34 -10.15 8.49 14.48
C ASP A 34 -11.15 8.04 13.40
N THR A 35 -12.14 7.24 13.77
CA THR A 35 -13.09 6.64 12.82
C THR A 35 -13.89 7.67 12.02
N ALA A 36 -14.05 8.89 12.52
CA ALA A 36 -14.73 9.98 11.81
C ALA A 36 -13.87 10.66 10.73
N ARG A 37 -12.54 10.53 10.82
CA ARG A 37 -11.57 11.19 9.93
C ARG A 37 -10.65 10.23 9.19
N THR A 38 -10.74 8.93 9.49
CA THR A 38 -9.91 7.88 8.89
C THR A 38 -10.73 7.08 7.89
N ALA A 39 -10.11 6.69 6.78
CA ALA A 39 -10.68 5.76 5.81
C ALA A 39 -9.71 4.65 5.47
N VAL A 40 -10.23 3.47 5.14
CA VAL A 40 -9.47 2.41 4.49
C VAL A 40 -9.56 2.60 2.97
N VAL A 41 -8.43 2.59 2.29
CA VAL A 41 -8.32 2.64 0.82
C VAL A 41 -7.64 1.36 0.34
N ILE A 42 -8.31 0.65 -0.56
CA ILE A 42 -7.77 -0.56 -1.19
C ILE A 42 -7.57 -0.29 -2.68
N THR A 43 -6.33 -0.43 -3.14
CA THR A 43 -5.99 -0.35 -4.56
C THR A 43 -6.14 -1.72 -5.22
N ASP A 44 -6.75 -1.77 -6.38
CA ASP A 44 -6.80 -2.91 -7.33
C ASP A 44 -7.12 -4.28 -6.69
N PRO A 45 -8.22 -4.45 -5.92
CA PRO A 45 -8.57 -5.74 -5.33
C PRO A 45 -9.23 -6.68 -6.35
N GLN A 46 -8.64 -6.76 -7.55
CA GLN A 46 -9.20 -7.35 -8.76
C GLN A 46 -8.60 -8.72 -9.07
N ASN A 47 -9.35 -9.53 -9.83
CA ASN A 47 -8.99 -10.92 -10.16
C ASN A 47 -7.64 -11.04 -10.84
N ASP A 48 -7.27 -10.11 -11.75
CA ASP A 48 -6.00 -10.17 -12.47
C ASP A 48 -4.77 -10.17 -11.56
N PHE A 49 -4.89 -9.61 -10.36
CA PHE A 49 -3.84 -9.67 -9.34
C PHE A 49 -4.04 -10.80 -8.33
N LEU A 50 -5.28 -11.01 -7.86
CA LEU A 50 -5.53 -11.75 -6.62
C LEU A 50 -6.12 -13.14 -6.84
N SER A 51 -6.57 -13.46 -8.06
CA SER A 51 -7.02 -14.81 -8.42
C SER A 51 -5.85 -15.64 -8.94
N PRO A 52 -5.77 -16.94 -8.58
CA PRO A 52 -4.85 -17.88 -9.23
C PRO A 52 -5.00 -17.96 -10.75
N ASP A 53 -6.18 -17.61 -11.27
CA ASP A 53 -6.47 -17.57 -12.70
C ASP A 53 -6.19 -16.19 -13.33
N GLY A 54 -5.77 -15.20 -12.53
CA GLY A 54 -5.45 -13.85 -12.99
C GLY A 54 -4.21 -13.81 -13.89
N VAL A 55 -4.21 -12.94 -14.88
CA VAL A 55 -3.15 -12.88 -15.91
C VAL A 55 -1.76 -12.56 -15.34
N THR A 56 -1.68 -11.98 -14.14
CA THR A 56 -0.41 -11.67 -13.47
C THR A 56 -0.04 -12.63 -12.34
N TRP A 57 -0.85 -13.67 -12.10
CA TRP A 57 -0.59 -14.59 -10.99
C TRP A 57 0.80 -15.22 -11.00
N GLY A 58 1.31 -15.54 -12.17
CA GLY A 58 2.68 -16.07 -12.34
C GLY A 58 3.78 -15.11 -11.86
N LEU A 59 3.48 -13.81 -11.72
CA LEU A 59 4.42 -12.78 -11.25
C LEU A 59 4.20 -12.44 -9.77
N VAL A 60 2.95 -12.37 -9.33
CA VAL A 60 2.59 -11.85 -8.00
C VAL A 60 2.16 -12.93 -7.02
N GLY A 61 1.73 -14.10 -7.48
CA GLY A 61 1.08 -15.13 -6.66
C GLY A 61 1.91 -15.64 -5.49
N ALA A 62 3.24 -15.73 -5.66
CA ALA A 62 4.15 -16.10 -4.57
C ALA A 62 4.11 -15.07 -3.44
N SER A 63 4.17 -13.78 -3.76
CA SER A 63 4.09 -12.67 -2.81
C SER A 63 2.70 -12.58 -2.16
N VAL A 64 1.62 -12.70 -2.96
CA VAL A 64 0.23 -12.71 -2.48
C VAL A 64 0.01 -13.82 -1.45
N THR A 65 0.52 -15.02 -1.74
CA THR A 65 0.40 -16.19 -0.86
C THR A 65 1.23 -16.03 0.41
N ALA A 66 2.49 -15.58 0.28
CA ALA A 66 3.40 -15.43 1.41
C ALA A 66 2.88 -14.40 2.43
N ASN A 67 2.31 -13.30 1.95
CA ASN A 67 1.77 -12.23 2.79
C ASN A 67 0.32 -12.48 3.22
N LYS A 68 -0.35 -13.52 2.71
CA LYS A 68 -1.79 -13.75 2.92
C LYS A 68 -2.62 -12.52 2.52
N THR A 69 -2.21 -11.85 1.45
CA THR A 69 -2.75 -10.55 1.03
C THR A 69 -4.27 -10.58 0.86
N VAL A 70 -4.79 -11.68 0.29
CA VAL A 70 -6.23 -11.85 0.05
C VAL A 70 -7.02 -11.86 1.36
N GLU A 71 -6.59 -12.63 2.35
CA GLU A 71 -7.23 -12.71 3.66
C GLU A 71 -7.10 -11.39 4.43
N ASN A 72 -5.94 -10.78 4.35
CA ASN A 72 -5.63 -9.54 5.05
C ASN A 72 -6.45 -8.36 4.52
N ILE A 73 -6.61 -8.21 3.20
CA ILE A 73 -7.52 -7.20 2.62
C ILE A 73 -8.96 -7.42 3.10
N GLU A 74 -9.44 -8.66 3.12
CA GLU A 74 -10.78 -8.96 3.63
C GLU A 74 -10.95 -8.55 5.10
N ASN A 75 -9.95 -8.87 5.93
CA ASN A 75 -9.96 -8.52 7.36
C ASN A 75 -9.92 -7.01 7.57
N LEU A 76 -9.13 -6.27 6.79
CA LEU A 76 -9.12 -4.80 6.82
C LEU A 76 -10.49 -4.21 6.52
N ILE A 77 -11.14 -4.66 5.43
CA ILE A 77 -12.46 -4.17 5.04
C ILE A 77 -13.49 -4.46 6.14
N LYS A 78 -13.48 -5.68 6.69
CA LYS A 78 -14.41 -6.08 7.76
C LYS A 78 -14.21 -5.27 9.03
N ALA A 79 -12.95 -5.09 9.46
CA ALA A 79 -12.63 -4.31 10.65
C ALA A 79 -13.07 -2.85 10.50
N ALA A 80 -12.73 -2.20 9.38
CA ALA A 80 -13.15 -0.83 9.10
C ALA A 80 -14.68 -0.68 9.14
N LYS A 81 -15.41 -1.56 8.47
CA LYS A 81 -16.88 -1.55 8.47
C LYS A 81 -17.48 -1.83 9.86
N GLY A 82 -16.84 -2.70 10.64
CA GLY A 82 -17.27 -3.03 12.00
C GLY A 82 -17.30 -1.82 12.94
N VAL A 83 -16.42 -0.84 12.73
CA VAL A 83 -16.34 0.39 13.53
C VAL A 83 -16.91 1.63 12.81
N GLY A 84 -17.59 1.43 11.68
CA GLY A 84 -18.22 2.51 10.91
C GLY A 84 -17.24 3.39 10.12
N MET A 85 -16.00 2.95 9.94
CA MET A 85 -14.98 3.65 9.13
C MET A 85 -15.30 3.46 7.63
N PRO A 86 -15.26 4.53 6.80
CA PRO A 86 -15.51 4.41 5.37
C PRO A 86 -14.41 3.60 4.66
N VAL A 87 -14.85 2.79 3.69
CA VAL A 87 -13.98 1.99 2.83
C VAL A 87 -14.07 2.50 1.40
N PHE A 88 -12.92 2.70 0.78
CA PHE A 88 -12.77 3.12 -0.60
C PHE A 88 -12.05 2.05 -1.40
N ILE A 89 -12.51 1.82 -2.61
CA ILE A 89 -11.83 0.99 -3.60
C ILE A 89 -11.37 1.90 -4.73
N SER A 90 -10.08 1.87 -5.03
CA SER A 90 -9.46 2.58 -6.17
C SER A 90 -9.07 1.55 -7.23
N PRO A 91 -9.92 1.31 -8.23
CA PRO A 91 -9.72 0.26 -9.22
C PRO A 91 -8.88 0.74 -10.41
N HIS A 92 -8.30 -0.21 -11.12
CA HIS A 92 -7.64 0.01 -12.39
C HIS A 92 -8.49 -0.58 -13.52
N TYR A 93 -8.85 0.21 -14.52
CA TYR A 93 -9.55 -0.29 -15.72
C TYR A 93 -8.95 0.30 -16.98
N TYR A 94 -8.77 -0.57 -17.99
CA TYR A 94 -8.54 -0.17 -19.37
C TYR A 94 -9.81 -0.37 -20.21
N TYR A 95 -10.00 0.51 -21.15
CA TYR A 95 -11.07 0.46 -22.13
C TYR A 95 -10.48 0.32 -23.55
N PRO A 96 -11.26 -0.13 -24.55
CA PRO A 96 -10.76 -0.21 -25.94
C PRO A 96 -10.21 1.13 -26.48
N THR A 97 -10.63 2.25 -25.93
CA THR A 97 -10.09 3.58 -26.28
C THR A 97 -8.69 3.83 -25.74
N ASP A 98 -8.24 3.04 -24.78
CA ASP A 98 -6.90 3.14 -24.19
C ASP A 98 -5.89 2.27 -24.98
N ASP A 99 -6.38 1.37 -25.84
CA ASP A 99 -5.55 0.58 -26.74
C ASP A 99 -4.78 1.48 -27.71
N GLY A 100 -3.53 1.16 -27.93
CA GLY A 100 -2.68 1.93 -28.82
C GLY A 100 -2.14 3.23 -28.21
N TRP A 101 -2.24 3.42 -26.90
CA TRP A 101 -1.51 4.49 -26.18
C TRP A 101 -0.03 4.42 -26.53
N LYS A 102 0.59 5.62 -26.57
CA LYS A 102 2.01 5.77 -26.88
C LYS A 102 2.78 6.14 -25.63
N PHE A 103 4.08 5.90 -25.65
CA PHE A 103 5.01 6.30 -24.59
C PHE A 103 4.84 5.55 -23.26
N GLY A 104 4.17 4.40 -23.28
CA GLY A 104 3.99 3.56 -22.10
C GLY A 104 5.31 3.01 -21.55
N GLY A 105 5.41 2.94 -20.22
CA GLY A 105 6.49 2.26 -19.52
C GLY A 105 6.44 0.74 -19.69
N ALA A 106 7.44 0.03 -19.15
CA ALA A 106 7.56 -1.42 -19.30
C ALA A 106 6.34 -2.19 -18.76
N VAL A 107 5.87 -1.85 -17.54
CA VAL A 107 4.72 -2.51 -16.91
C VAL A 107 3.43 -2.17 -17.65
N GLU A 108 3.21 -0.90 -18.02
CA GLU A 108 2.04 -0.47 -18.77
C GLU A 108 1.94 -1.19 -20.12
N THR A 109 3.06 -1.29 -20.85
CA THR A 109 3.14 -2.05 -22.10
C THR A 109 2.79 -3.53 -21.89
N MET A 110 3.27 -4.13 -20.82
CA MET A 110 2.95 -5.52 -20.47
C MET A 110 1.46 -5.68 -20.14
N MET A 111 0.89 -4.80 -19.32
CA MET A 111 -0.52 -4.84 -18.95
C MET A 111 -1.45 -4.80 -20.17
N HIS A 112 -1.19 -3.91 -21.11
CA HIS A 112 -1.93 -3.85 -22.37
C HIS A 112 -1.76 -5.12 -23.21
N SER A 113 -0.54 -5.69 -23.26
CA SER A 113 -0.24 -6.88 -24.08
C SER A 113 -1.00 -8.14 -23.61
N VAL A 114 -1.36 -8.21 -22.33
CA VAL A 114 -2.12 -9.32 -21.74
C VAL A 114 -3.58 -8.96 -21.43
N ASN A 115 -4.04 -7.81 -21.91
CA ASN A 115 -5.40 -7.28 -21.64
C ASN A 115 -5.75 -7.25 -20.13
N MET A 116 -4.76 -6.89 -19.29
CA MET A 116 -4.96 -6.78 -17.86
C MET A 116 -5.97 -5.69 -17.54
N PHE A 117 -6.93 -5.96 -16.64
CA PHE A 117 -8.01 -5.04 -16.25
C PHE A 117 -8.87 -4.52 -17.41
N GLY A 118 -8.84 -5.23 -18.56
CA GLY A 118 -9.60 -4.86 -19.74
C GLY A 118 -11.11 -4.91 -19.49
N ARG A 119 -11.82 -3.87 -19.92
CA ARG A 119 -13.27 -3.78 -19.93
C ARG A 119 -13.78 -3.50 -21.34
N THR A 120 -14.97 -3.96 -21.66
CA THR A 120 -15.61 -3.76 -22.96
C THR A 120 -15.91 -2.28 -23.25
N GLY A 121 -16.11 -1.46 -22.20
CA GLY A 121 -16.31 -0.02 -22.32
C GLY A 121 -16.62 0.64 -20.98
N ALA A 122 -16.51 1.96 -20.95
CA ALA A 122 -16.70 2.76 -19.74
C ALA A 122 -18.14 2.71 -19.19
N LEU A 123 -19.14 2.61 -20.08
CA LEU A 123 -20.56 2.70 -19.75
C LEU A 123 -21.30 1.36 -19.82
N THR A 124 -20.59 0.25 -19.87
CA THR A 124 -21.18 -1.09 -19.93
C THR A 124 -20.53 -2.02 -18.91
N THR A 125 -21.32 -2.94 -18.37
CA THR A 125 -20.86 -4.05 -17.53
C THR A 125 -20.79 -5.37 -18.31
N GLU A 126 -20.99 -5.35 -19.62
CA GLU A 126 -20.88 -6.52 -20.47
C GLU A 126 -19.48 -7.14 -20.34
N GLY A 127 -19.43 -8.45 -20.10
CA GLY A 127 -18.17 -9.19 -19.92
C GLY A 127 -17.38 -8.87 -18.64
N PHE A 128 -17.91 -8.03 -17.74
CA PHE A 128 -17.22 -7.66 -16.51
C PHE A 128 -17.24 -8.77 -15.46
N ASN A 129 -18.41 -9.36 -15.22
CA ASN A 129 -18.58 -10.34 -14.16
C ASN A 129 -17.70 -11.58 -14.38
N GLY A 130 -16.85 -11.87 -13.38
CA GLY A 130 -15.87 -12.95 -13.42
C GLY A 130 -14.65 -12.69 -14.31
N SER A 131 -14.53 -11.51 -14.92
CA SER A 131 -13.32 -11.12 -15.68
C SER A 131 -12.13 -10.82 -14.78
N GLY A 132 -10.95 -10.63 -15.38
CA GLY A 132 -9.76 -10.17 -14.66
C GLY A 132 -9.93 -8.79 -14.01
N ALA A 133 -10.76 -7.95 -14.60
CA ALA A 133 -11.10 -6.62 -14.10
C ALA A 133 -12.12 -6.61 -12.95
N ASP A 134 -12.85 -7.71 -12.75
CA ASP A 134 -13.85 -7.86 -11.66
C ASP A 134 -13.17 -8.07 -10.31
N TRP A 135 -13.92 -7.82 -9.25
CA TRP A 135 -13.49 -8.08 -7.88
C TRP A 135 -13.28 -9.57 -7.63
N LEU A 136 -12.33 -9.90 -6.75
CA LEU A 136 -12.26 -11.26 -6.23
C LEU A 136 -13.61 -11.62 -5.58
N GLU A 137 -14.14 -12.79 -5.89
CA GLU A 137 -15.51 -13.20 -5.50
C GLU A 137 -15.81 -13.00 -4.02
N ARG A 138 -14.83 -13.30 -3.15
CA ARG A 138 -14.96 -13.14 -1.70
C ARG A 138 -15.11 -11.68 -1.24
N TYR A 139 -14.72 -10.69 -2.07
CA TYR A 139 -14.85 -9.28 -1.75
C TYR A 139 -16.18 -8.67 -2.20
N LYS A 140 -16.88 -9.28 -3.17
CA LYS A 140 -18.13 -8.74 -3.71
C LYS A 140 -19.15 -8.37 -2.63
N PRO A 141 -19.44 -9.23 -1.63
CA PRO A 141 -20.38 -8.87 -0.57
C PRO A 141 -19.95 -7.66 0.27
N LEU A 142 -18.65 -7.36 0.29
CA LEU A 142 -18.08 -6.24 1.04
C LEU A 142 -17.97 -4.97 0.20
N ILE A 143 -17.81 -5.10 -1.12
CA ILE A 143 -17.65 -3.96 -2.03
C ILE A 143 -19.00 -3.50 -2.57
N GLU A 144 -19.90 -4.43 -2.90
CA GLU A 144 -21.19 -4.17 -3.54
C GLU A 144 -22.34 -3.96 -2.54
N ASP A 145 -22.03 -3.69 -1.29
CA ASP A 145 -23.00 -3.53 -0.19
C ASP A 145 -23.73 -2.17 -0.17
N GLY A 146 -23.48 -1.30 -1.15
CA GLY A 146 -24.06 0.04 -1.23
C GLY A 146 -23.48 1.05 -0.25
N LYS A 147 -22.45 0.69 0.53
CA LYS A 147 -21.77 1.56 1.50
C LYS A 147 -20.31 1.81 1.15
N THR A 148 -19.64 0.85 0.52
CA THR A 148 -18.29 0.98 0.02
C THR A 148 -18.26 1.95 -1.16
N ILE A 149 -17.28 2.85 -1.15
CA ILE A 149 -17.12 3.86 -2.19
C ILE A 149 -16.13 3.31 -3.23
N VAL A 150 -16.63 2.98 -4.42
CA VAL A 150 -15.78 2.67 -5.56
C VAL A 150 -15.57 3.96 -6.33
N VAL A 151 -14.32 4.46 -6.34
CA VAL A 151 -13.98 5.68 -7.07
C VAL A 151 -13.82 5.41 -8.56
N SER A 152 -13.73 6.45 -9.38
CA SER A 152 -13.40 6.33 -10.80
C SER A 152 -12.08 5.57 -10.96
N PRO A 153 -11.89 4.78 -12.03
CA PRO A 153 -10.65 4.04 -12.19
C PRO A 153 -9.45 4.96 -12.40
N HIS A 154 -8.33 4.61 -11.80
CA HIS A 154 -7.05 5.15 -12.26
C HIS A 154 -6.57 4.40 -13.51
N LYS A 155 -5.67 5.02 -14.26
CA LYS A 155 -5.31 4.54 -15.59
C LYS A 155 -3.85 4.07 -15.70
N VAL A 156 -2.99 4.52 -14.79
CA VAL A 156 -1.59 4.08 -14.74
C VAL A 156 -1.30 3.59 -13.33
N TYR A 157 -0.81 4.42 -12.40
CA TYR A 157 -0.49 3.93 -11.05
C TYR A 157 -1.13 4.75 -9.93
N GLY A 158 -1.12 6.07 -10.04
CA GLY A 158 -1.57 6.96 -8.99
C GLY A 158 -3.04 7.38 -9.13
N PRO A 159 -3.59 7.99 -8.08
CA PRO A 159 -4.98 8.47 -8.07
C PRO A 159 -5.16 9.81 -8.79
N ASP A 160 -4.13 10.38 -9.43
CA ASP A 160 -4.21 11.68 -10.13
C ASP A 160 -5.27 11.70 -11.23
N THR A 161 -5.59 10.55 -11.80
CA THR A 161 -6.56 10.41 -12.89
C THR A 161 -7.95 10.00 -12.42
N ASN A 162 -8.18 9.88 -11.10
CA ASN A 162 -9.45 9.48 -10.52
C ASN A 162 -9.96 10.51 -9.50
N ASP A 163 -11.11 10.24 -8.88
CA ASP A 163 -11.73 11.14 -7.91
C ASP A 163 -11.49 10.76 -6.44
N LEU A 164 -10.50 9.91 -6.14
CA LEU A 164 -10.25 9.42 -4.77
C LEU A 164 -10.05 10.57 -3.78
N VAL A 165 -9.14 11.50 -4.07
CA VAL A 165 -8.82 12.64 -3.19
C VAL A 165 -10.06 13.51 -2.96
N LEU A 166 -10.84 13.78 -4.01
CA LEU A 166 -12.10 14.53 -3.92
C LEU A 166 -13.08 13.81 -2.98
N GLN A 167 -13.26 12.51 -3.14
CA GLN A 167 -14.21 11.72 -2.36
C GLN A 167 -13.80 11.63 -0.88
N LEU A 168 -12.51 11.48 -0.59
CA LEU A 168 -11.97 11.51 0.76
C LEU A 168 -12.23 12.88 1.43
N ARG A 169 -11.82 13.97 0.77
CA ARG A 169 -11.99 15.35 1.29
C ARG A 169 -13.46 15.71 1.52
N LYS A 170 -14.37 15.33 0.62
CA LYS A 170 -15.81 15.58 0.75
C LYS A 170 -16.45 14.86 1.93
N ARG A 171 -15.80 13.85 2.48
CA ARG A 171 -16.22 13.11 3.68
C ARG A 171 -15.47 13.51 4.95
N GLY A 172 -14.63 14.54 4.88
CA GLY A 172 -13.84 15.00 6.03
C GLY A 172 -12.69 14.07 6.42
N VAL A 173 -12.30 13.16 5.51
CA VAL A 173 -11.17 12.24 5.72
C VAL A 173 -9.85 12.98 5.49
N ASP A 174 -8.92 12.84 6.41
CA ASP A 174 -7.54 13.32 6.31
C ASP A 174 -6.51 12.27 6.74
N LYS A 175 -6.96 11.09 7.14
CA LYS A 175 -6.13 9.94 7.51
C LYS A 175 -6.50 8.74 6.65
N VAL A 176 -5.51 8.06 6.10
CA VAL A 176 -5.72 6.92 5.20
C VAL A 176 -4.96 5.70 5.69
N ILE A 177 -5.66 4.58 5.80
CA ILE A 177 -5.09 3.25 5.94
C ILE A 177 -5.09 2.63 4.55
N LEU A 178 -3.91 2.47 3.98
CA LEU A 178 -3.70 2.09 2.59
C LEU A 178 -3.24 0.64 2.48
N ALA A 179 -3.85 -0.11 1.57
CA ALA A 179 -3.48 -1.48 1.22
C ALA A 179 -3.86 -1.80 -0.23
N GLY A 180 -3.61 -3.03 -0.69
CA GLY A 180 -3.99 -3.51 -2.03
C GLY A 180 -2.79 -3.77 -2.94
N MET A 181 -3.02 -3.71 -4.23
CA MET A 181 -2.08 -4.13 -5.27
C MET A 181 -1.67 -2.96 -6.17
N SER A 182 -0.54 -2.99 -6.84
CA SER A 182 0.65 -3.74 -6.45
C SER A 182 1.50 -2.87 -5.54
N ALA A 183 2.14 -3.47 -4.52
CA ALA A 183 2.82 -2.75 -3.45
C ALA A 183 3.76 -1.64 -3.97
N ASN A 184 4.65 -1.97 -4.90
CA ASN A 184 5.66 -1.06 -5.47
C ASN A 184 5.18 -0.23 -6.67
N LEU A 185 3.91 -0.32 -7.03
CA LEU A 185 3.31 0.38 -8.17
C LEU A 185 2.13 1.22 -7.69
N CYS A 186 0.90 0.72 -7.87
CA CYS A 186 -0.30 1.51 -7.57
C CYS A 186 -0.40 1.88 -6.08
N THR A 187 -0.13 0.95 -5.15
CA THR A 187 -0.18 1.24 -3.72
C THR A 187 0.86 2.32 -3.34
N GLU A 188 2.12 2.19 -3.80
CA GLU A 188 3.14 3.20 -3.53
C GLU A 188 2.82 4.55 -4.19
N SER A 189 2.28 4.55 -5.43
CA SER A 189 1.90 5.80 -6.09
C SER A 189 0.76 6.49 -5.35
N HIS A 190 -0.23 5.74 -4.86
CA HIS A 190 -1.28 6.29 -4.00
C HIS A 190 -0.72 6.85 -2.69
N LEU A 191 0.22 6.16 -2.05
CA LEU A 191 0.90 6.65 -0.86
C LEU A 191 1.54 8.02 -1.11
N ARG A 192 2.35 8.13 -2.18
CA ARG A 192 3.06 9.37 -2.52
C ARG A 192 2.10 10.51 -2.78
N GLU A 193 1.10 10.31 -3.63
CA GLU A 193 0.13 11.33 -3.97
C GLU A 193 -0.71 11.76 -2.75
N LEU A 194 -1.17 10.83 -1.93
CA LEU A 194 -1.94 11.16 -0.74
C LEU A 194 -1.12 11.99 0.26
N LEU A 195 0.17 11.70 0.43
CA LEU A 195 1.08 12.53 1.25
C LEU A 195 1.24 13.93 0.67
N GLU A 196 1.45 14.09 -0.64
CA GLU A 196 1.55 15.38 -1.32
C GLU A 196 0.24 16.17 -1.24
N GLN A 197 -0.91 15.50 -1.16
CA GLN A 197 -2.22 16.10 -0.93
C GLN A 197 -2.52 16.38 0.56
N GLY A 198 -1.55 16.15 1.45
CA GLY A 198 -1.64 16.48 2.87
C GLY A 198 -2.50 15.54 3.70
N PHE A 199 -2.56 14.25 3.34
CA PHE A 199 -3.11 13.21 4.20
C PHE A 199 -2.05 12.61 5.11
N GLU A 200 -2.43 12.16 6.29
CA GLU A 200 -1.66 11.19 7.05
C GLU A 200 -1.93 9.79 6.49
N VAL A 201 -0.88 9.03 6.19
CA VAL A 201 -1.05 7.71 5.56
C VAL A 201 -0.30 6.64 6.34
N ALA A 202 -1.02 5.60 6.77
CA ALA A 202 -0.41 4.34 7.20
C ALA A 202 -0.60 3.27 6.11
N VAL A 203 0.44 2.49 5.84
CA VAL A 203 0.35 1.35 4.92
C VAL A 203 0.29 0.05 5.71
N VAL A 204 -0.65 -0.82 5.36
CA VAL A 204 -0.74 -2.17 5.93
C VAL A 204 0.03 -3.13 5.02
N ALA A 205 1.30 -3.37 5.38
CA ALA A 205 2.26 -4.01 4.48
C ALA A 205 1.88 -5.46 4.11
N ASP A 206 1.38 -6.26 5.05
CA ASP A 206 0.96 -7.65 4.81
C ASP A 206 -0.39 -7.77 4.08
N ALA A 207 -1.10 -6.65 3.89
CA ALA A 207 -2.26 -6.55 3.00
C ALA A 207 -1.89 -6.00 1.62
N THR A 208 -0.60 -6.06 1.26
CA THR A 208 -0.07 -5.73 -0.07
C THR A 208 0.80 -6.88 -0.59
N ALA A 209 1.02 -6.91 -1.90
CA ALA A 209 1.96 -7.83 -2.55
C ALA A 209 2.49 -7.20 -3.84
N ALA A 210 3.53 -7.78 -4.41
CA ALA A 210 4.11 -7.28 -5.66
C ALA A 210 4.74 -8.40 -6.49
N ALA A 211 5.07 -8.08 -7.73
CA ALA A 211 5.76 -8.99 -8.63
C ALA A 211 7.16 -9.32 -8.10
N GLN A 212 7.52 -10.59 -8.24
CA GLN A 212 8.85 -11.12 -7.98
C GLN A 212 9.36 -11.81 -9.23
N VAL A 213 10.47 -11.34 -9.76
CA VAL A 213 11.15 -11.93 -10.91
C VAL A 213 12.64 -12.08 -10.59
N PRO A 214 13.40 -12.92 -11.32
CA PRO A 214 14.81 -13.13 -11.02
C PRO A 214 15.60 -11.83 -10.89
N GLY A 215 16.16 -11.59 -9.71
CA GLY A 215 16.95 -10.38 -9.39
C GLY A 215 16.14 -9.13 -9.04
N LEU A 216 14.80 -9.16 -9.08
CA LEU A 216 13.94 -8.03 -8.74
C LEU A 216 12.84 -8.48 -7.80
N ASP A 217 12.77 -7.89 -6.62
CA ASP A 217 11.72 -8.10 -5.63
C ASP A 217 10.95 -6.79 -5.41
N GLY A 218 9.77 -6.69 -6.03
CA GLY A 218 8.92 -5.50 -5.93
C GLY A 218 8.38 -5.28 -4.51
N TYR A 219 8.12 -6.35 -3.76
CA TYR A 219 7.61 -6.22 -2.40
C TYR A 219 8.68 -5.70 -1.43
N ALA A 220 9.89 -6.22 -1.49
CA ALA A 220 11.00 -5.71 -0.66
C ALA A 220 11.31 -4.25 -0.97
N ALA A 221 11.28 -3.86 -2.26
CA ALA A 221 11.44 -2.47 -2.69
C ALA A 221 10.33 -1.56 -2.10
N ALA A 222 9.07 -2.01 -2.21
CA ALA A 222 7.93 -1.28 -1.67
C ALA A 222 8.02 -1.08 -0.14
N VAL A 223 8.29 -2.14 0.61
CA VAL A 223 8.39 -2.07 2.09
C VAL A 223 9.50 -1.11 2.52
N THR A 224 10.61 -1.07 1.78
CA THR A 224 11.67 -0.07 2.00
C THR A 224 11.11 1.34 1.85
N ASN A 225 10.43 1.62 0.73
CA ASN A 225 9.84 2.94 0.46
C ASN A 225 8.73 3.29 1.46
N PHE A 226 7.88 2.35 1.83
CA PHE A 226 6.84 2.58 2.84
C PHE A 226 7.43 3.07 4.16
N ARG A 227 8.53 2.45 4.63
CA ARG A 227 9.22 2.86 5.86
C ARG A 227 9.84 4.25 5.79
N PHE A 228 10.23 4.70 4.60
CA PHE A 228 10.77 6.06 4.39
C PHE A 228 9.68 7.11 4.24
N LEU A 229 8.50 6.76 3.77
CA LEU A 229 7.49 7.70 3.31
C LEU A 229 6.27 7.78 4.23
N ALA A 230 5.71 6.62 4.61
CA ALA A 230 4.46 6.57 5.34
C ALA A 230 4.59 7.12 6.77
N ASN A 231 3.50 7.64 7.31
CA ASN A 231 3.42 8.01 8.74
C ASN A 231 3.55 6.78 9.64
N SER A 232 3.12 5.60 9.17
CA SER A 232 3.32 4.32 9.85
C SER A 232 3.23 3.16 8.86
N VAL A 233 3.91 2.05 9.18
CA VAL A 233 3.79 0.78 8.47
C VAL A 233 3.27 -0.24 9.46
N LEU A 234 2.08 -0.78 9.19
CA LEU A 234 1.34 -1.67 10.08
C LEU A 234 1.24 -3.07 9.50
N THR A 235 0.95 -4.03 10.36
CA THR A 235 0.35 -5.31 9.99
C THR A 235 -1.18 -5.22 10.06
N THR A 236 -1.85 -6.18 9.44
CA THR A 236 -3.32 -6.31 9.52
C THR A 236 -3.79 -6.45 10.97
N ASP A 237 -3.13 -7.26 11.77
CA ASP A 237 -3.50 -7.47 13.18
C ASP A 237 -3.33 -6.20 14.01
N GLU A 238 -2.29 -5.42 13.76
CA GLU A 238 -2.09 -4.10 14.42
C GLU A 238 -3.20 -3.12 14.05
N PHE A 239 -3.58 -3.05 12.77
CA PHE A 239 -4.70 -2.20 12.35
C PHE A 239 -6.01 -2.63 13.01
N VAL A 240 -6.36 -3.93 12.95
CA VAL A 240 -7.60 -4.46 13.56
C VAL A 240 -7.67 -4.11 15.04
N SER A 241 -6.59 -4.36 15.79
CA SER A 241 -6.53 -4.03 17.22
C SER A 241 -6.71 -2.54 17.50
N ARG A 242 -6.14 -1.66 16.68
CA ARG A 242 -6.28 -0.20 16.83
C ARG A 242 -7.68 0.28 16.45
N ALA A 243 -8.28 -0.29 15.41
CA ALA A 243 -9.63 0.04 14.96
C ALA A 243 -10.67 -0.33 16.04
N ASP A 244 -10.59 -1.52 16.63
CA ASP A 244 -11.46 -1.96 17.72
C ASP A 244 -11.37 -1.02 18.93
N GLY A 245 -10.15 -0.61 19.29
CA GLY A 245 -9.92 0.36 20.38
C GLY A 245 -10.45 1.75 20.08
N ALA A 246 -10.51 2.18 18.83
CA ALA A 246 -11.07 3.47 18.41
C ALA A 246 -12.62 3.44 18.40
N GLY A 247 -13.22 2.33 17.99
CA GLY A 247 -14.69 2.14 18.00
C GLY A 247 -15.31 2.04 19.40
N ALA A 248 -14.49 1.79 20.41
CA ALA A 248 -14.93 1.69 21.82
C ALA A 248 -14.93 3.04 22.57
N ARG A 249 -14.48 4.14 21.95
CA ARG A 249 -14.45 5.50 22.51
C ARG A 249 -15.63 6.31 22.01
#